data_f8ab0ca1fe594333f0ad456242245041
#
_entry.id   f8ab0ca1fe594333f0ad456242245041
#
_cell.length_a   1.000
_cell.length_b   1.000
_cell.length_c   1.000
_cell.angle_alpha   90.00
_cell.angle_beta   90.00
_cell.angle_gamma   90.00
#
_symmetry.space_group_name_H-M   'P 1'
#
loop_
_entity.id
_entity.type
_entity.pdbx_description
1 polymer ?
#
loop_
_entity_poly.entity_id
_entity_poly.type
_entity_poly.pdbx_seq_one_letter_code
_entity_poly.pdbx_strand_id
1 'polypeptide(L)'
;NTESGKNAAIFSYAAHATCYGHKQRDLSGDYPGRLTSMLEMTREIDFAVYGAGAVGSMSPRTKSVEGAMRVKEISYGLFEKIYEGFRIMGAKYETKLISKKIDIELREESFRVSKNIIVRPWIFKLLVGESPKYLSLLRVGDNLMVSTPCDFSGELIVPIEKAISNNQLNLIINSFNGGYIGYITEDKWYDREDINQYETYTMN
;
A
#
# COMPACT_ATOMS: atom_id res chain seq x y z
N ASN A 1 20.21 -11.00 -2.87
CA ASN A 1 21.16 -11.66 -1.95
C ASN A 1 22.05 -10.60 -1.33
N THR A 2 22.40 -10.79 -0.08
CA THR A 2 23.42 -9.97 0.59
C THR A 2 24.79 -10.59 0.41
N GLU A 3 25.86 -9.82 0.70
CA GLU A 3 27.24 -10.35 0.71
C GLU A 3 27.43 -11.53 1.68
N SER A 4 26.60 -11.58 2.73
CA SER A 4 26.57 -12.70 3.70
C SER A 4 25.79 -13.93 3.21
N GLY A 5 25.29 -13.95 1.99
CA GLY A 5 24.49 -15.04 1.42
C GLY A 5 23.04 -15.08 1.89
N LYS A 6 22.57 -14.06 2.64
CA LYS A 6 21.19 -13.97 3.09
C LYS A 6 20.27 -13.45 1.99
N ASN A 7 19.05 -13.96 1.98
CA ASN A 7 17.99 -13.59 1.02
C ASN A 7 16.93 -12.74 1.71
N ALA A 8 16.60 -11.60 1.10
CA ALA A 8 15.47 -10.79 1.48
C ALA A 8 14.38 -10.84 0.39
N ALA A 9 13.14 -10.94 0.79
CA ALA A 9 11.98 -10.83 -0.09
C ALA A 9 11.20 -9.55 0.21
N ILE A 10 10.90 -8.78 -0.83
CA ILE A 10 9.99 -7.63 -0.76
C ILE A 10 8.77 -8.00 -1.59
N PHE A 11 7.61 -7.90 -1.00
CA PHE A 11 6.35 -8.17 -1.69
C PHE A 11 5.31 -7.10 -1.38
N SER A 12 4.40 -6.88 -2.32
CA SER A 12 3.31 -5.93 -2.19
C SER A 12 1.99 -6.60 -2.50
N TYR A 13 0.95 -6.21 -1.78
CA TYR A 13 -0.40 -6.69 -2.03
C TYR A 13 -1.42 -5.56 -1.79
N ALA A 14 -2.36 -5.42 -2.73
CA ALA A 14 -3.32 -4.33 -2.74
C ALA A 14 -4.61 -4.70 -2.00
N ALA A 15 -4.53 -4.91 -0.69
CA ALA A 15 -5.72 -4.98 0.17
C ALA A 15 -5.37 -4.47 1.56
N HIS A 16 -6.28 -3.73 2.18
CA HIS A 16 -6.11 -3.26 3.55
C HIS A 16 -5.91 -4.41 4.55
N ALA A 17 -5.03 -4.22 5.52
CA ALA A 17 -4.81 -5.16 6.61
C ALA A 17 -5.92 -5.02 7.68
N THR A 18 -7.17 -5.31 7.27
CA THR A 18 -8.38 -5.12 8.08
C THR A 18 -9.18 -6.41 8.25
N CYS A 19 -8.48 -7.54 8.33
CA CYS A 19 -9.11 -8.84 8.59
C CYS A 19 -9.73 -8.91 9.99
N TYR A 20 -9.06 -8.32 10.98
CA TYR A 20 -9.65 -8.09 12.28
C TYR A 20 -10.58 -6.88 12.27
N GLY A 21 -11.75 -7.03 12.89
CA GLY A 21 -12.69 -5.92 13.03
C GLY A 21 -12.28 -4.94 14.16
N HIS A 22 -12.94 -3.80 14.21
CA HIS A 22 -12.72 -2.73 15.20
C HIS A 22 -12.87 -3.14 16.67
N LYS A 23 -13.46 -4.31 16.95
CA LYS A 23 -13.60 -4.87 18.30
C LYS A 23 -12.33 -5.55 18.80
N GLN A 24 -11.39 -5.89 17.92
CA GLN A 24 -10.10 -6.44 18.30
C GLN A 24 -9.29 -5.39 19.05
N ARG A 25 -8.79 -5.73 20.22
CA ARG A 25 -8.01 -4.82 21.07
C ARG A 25 -6.54 -5.20 21.19
N ASP A 26 -6.19 -6.42 20.75
CA ASP A 26 -4.81 -6.88 20.76
C ASP A 26 -4.04 -6.29 19.57
N LEU A 27 -2.77 -6.01 19.79
CA LEU A 27 -1.87 -5.62 18.70
C LEU A 27 -1.68 -6.80 17.75
N SER A 28 -1.87 -6.57 16.47
CA SER A 28 -1.73 -7.59 15.44
C SER A 28 -1.13 -7.01 14.17
N GLY A 29 -0.21 -7.73 13.55
CA GLY A 29 0.26 -7.43 12.19
C GLY A 29 -0.73 -7.87 11.11
N ASP A 30 -1.94 -8.35 11.48
CA ASP A 30 -2.96 -8.88 10.57
C ASP A 30 -2.37 -9.94 9.61
N TYR A 31 -2.91 -10.07 8.38
CA TYR A 31 -2.37 -11.02 7.40
C TYR A 31 -0.94 -10.69 6.93
N PRO A 32 -0.50 -9.41 6.82
CA PRO A 32 0.89 -9.11 6.47
C PRO A 32 1.90 -9.66 7.46
N GLY A 33 1.67 -9.43 8.77
CA GLY A 33 2.57 -9.92 9.80
C GLY A 33 2.64 -11.45 9.86
N ARG A 34 1.51 -12.13 9.67
CA ARG A 34 1.50 -13.59 9.56
C ARG A 34 2.24 -14.08 8.32
N LEU A 35 2.03 -13.44 7.18
CA LEU A 35 2.64 -13.81 5.91
C LEU A 35 4.16 -13.64 5.94
N THR A 36 4.68 -12.52 6.46
CA THR A 36 6.12 -12.32 6.62
C THR A 36 6.74 -13.42 7.46
N SER A 37 6.12 -13.74 8.61
CA SER A 37 6.60 -14.85 9.47
C SER A 37 6.59 -16.20 8.76
N MET A 38 5.57 -16.49 7.94
CA MET A 38 5.51 -17.74 7.17
C MET A 38 6.63 -17.82 6.11
N LEU A 39 6.93 -16.71 5.43
CA LEU A 39 8.01 -16.64 4.44
C LEU A 39 9.38 -16.82 5.10
N GLU A 40 9.61 -16.19 6.25
CA GLU A 40 10.86 -16.29 7.00
C GLU A 40 11.08 -17.67 7.65
N MET A 41 10.02 -18.48 7.82
CA MET A 41 10.13 -19.88 8.22
C MET A 41 10.61 -20.81 7.09
N THR A 42 10.64 -20.33 5.86
CA THR A 42 11.22 -21.09 4.74
C THR A 42 12.76 -21.01 4.82
N ARG A 43 13.44 -21.96 4.17
CA ARG A 43 14.92 -21.96 4.14
C ARG A 43 15.49 -20.96 3.13
N GLU A 44 14.64 -20.48 2.24
CA GLU A 44 15.04 -19.65 1.11
C GLU A 44 14.99 -18.15 1.41
N ILE A 45 14.25 -17.74 2.44
CA ILE A 45 14.01 -16.33 2.77
C ILE A 45 14.39 -16.07 4.22
N ASP A 46 15.47 -15.30 4.42
CA ASP A 46 15.93 -14.92 5.76
C ASP A 46 15.18 -13.71 6.32
N PHE A 47 14.63 -12.86 5.45
CA PHE A 47 13.92 -11.65 5.83
C PHE A 47 12.85 -11.30 4.81
N ALA A 48 11.64 -11.02 5.26
CA ALA A 48 10.52 -10.65 4.42
C ALA A 48 9.94 -9.28 4.80
N VAL A 49 9.71 -8.44 3.79
CA VAL A 49 9.12 -7.10 3.95
C VAL A 49 7.83 -7.01 3.14
N TYR A 50 6.78 -6.58 3.81
CA TYR A 50 5.51 -6.26 3.19
C TYR A 50 5.40 -4.77 2.89
N GLY A 51 5.01 -4.43 1.65
CA GLY A 51 4.54 -3.11 1.26
C GLY A 51 3.02 -3.13 1.03
N ALA A 52 2.30 -2.22 1.66
CA ALA A 52 0.89 -2.03 1.35
C ALA A 52 0.78 -1.48 -0.07
N GLY A 53 0.20 -2.25 -0.98
CA GLY A 53 0.01 -1.84 -2.37
C GLY A 53 -0.99 -0.69 -2.51
N ALA A 54 -1.64 -0.57 -3.66
CA ALA A 54 -2.72 0.40 -3.85
C ALA A 54 -4.00 -0.08 -3.11
N VAL A 55 -4.01 0.11 -1.81
CA VAL A 55 -5.04 -0.42 -0.91
C VAL A 55 -6.29 0.44 -0.82
N GLY A 56 -6.24 1.72 -1.21
CA GLY A 56 -7.28 2.72 -0.96
C GLY A 56 -8.69 2.35 -1.44
N SER A 57 -8.82 1.51 -2.46
CA SER A 57 -10.10 0.99 -2.95
C SER A 57 -10.32 -0.51 -2.68
N MET A 58 -9.43 -1.15 -1.89
CA MET A 58 -9.37 -2.60 -1.80
C MET A 58 -9.52 -3.10 -0.36
N SER A 59 -10.57 -3.83 -0.10
CA SER A 59 -10.78 -4.55 1.17
C SER A 59 -10.50 -6.04 1.01
N PRO A 60 -9.99 -6.71 2.06
CA PRO A 60 -9.77 -8.15 2.01
C PRO A 60 -11.09 -8.91 1.90
N ARG A 61 -11.23 -9.74 0.86
CA ARG A 61 -12.36 -10.65 0.70
C ARG A 61 -11.98 -12.05 1.10
N THR A 62 -12.73 -12.64 2.00
CA THR A 62 -12.52 -14.00 2.51
C THR A 62 -13.84 -14.74 2.60
N LYS A 63 -13.80 -16.07 2.59
CA LYS A 63 -14.95 -16.92 2.91
C LYS A 63 -15.22 -16.95 4.41
N SER A 64 -14.14 -16.84 5.21
CA SER A 64 -14.21 -16.83 6.66
C SER A 64 -14.74 -15.49 7.18
N VAL A 65 -15.50 -15.53 8.26
CA VAL A 65 -16.11 -14.35 8.92
C VAL A 65 -15.36 -13.91 10.18
N GLU A 66 -14.63 -14.81 10.83
CA GLU A 66 -13.85 -14.53 12.03
C GLU A 66 -12.48 -13.94 11.68
N GLY A 67 -12.03 -12.93 12.42
CA GLY A 67 -10.81 -12.21 12.14
C GLY A 67 -9.57 -13.08 12.00
N ALA A 68 -9.31 -13.97 12.96
CA ALA A 68 -8.18 -14.90 12.93
C ALA A 68 -8.23 -15.87 11.73
N MET A 69 -9.43 -16.36 11.39
CA MET A 69 -9.61 -17.24 10.23
C MET A 69 -9.44 -16.48 8.91
N ARG A 70 -9.89 -15.23 8.84
CA ARG A 70 -9.65 -14.35 7.69
C ARG A 70 -8.16 -14.12 7.47
N VAL A 71 -7.44 -13.77 8.54
CA VAL A 71 -5.97 -13.63 8.52
C VAL A 71 -5.30 -14.90 8.00
N LYS A 72 -5.72 -16.05 8.52
CA LYS A 72 -5.20 -17.35 8.09
C LYS A 72 -5.46 -17.59 6.60
N GLU A 73 -6.68 -17.39 6.13
CA GLU A 73 -7.09 -17.65 4.74
C GLU A 73 -6.27 -16.81 3.76
N ILE A 74 -6.15 -15.48 4.01
CA ILE A 74 -5.39 -14.60 3.13
C ILE A 74 -3.89 -14.91 3.18
N SER A 75 -3.32 -15.06 4.37
CA SER A 75 -1.88 -15.31 4.50
C SER A 75 -1.45 -16.61 3.84
N TYR A 76 -2.24 -17.68 3.94
CA TYR A 76 -1.94 -18.94 3.25
C TYR A 76 -2.08 -18.81 1.74
N GLY A 77 -3.16 -18.20 1.24
CA GLY A 77 -3.35 -18.03 -0.20
C GLY A 77 -2.24 -17.18 -0.84
N LEU A 78 -1.81 -16.12 -0.16
CA LEU A 78 -0.67 -15.30 -0.62
C LEU A 78 0.66 -16.05 -0.51
N PHE A 79 0.88 -16.78 0.59
CA PHE A 79 2.09 -17.57 0.78
C PHE A 79 2.30 -18.56 -0.36
N GLU A 80 1.27 -19.34 -0.71
CA GLU A 80 1.33 -20.29 -1.81
C GLU A 80 1.75 -19.62 -3.13
N LYS A 81 1.14 -18.48 -3.45
CA LYS A 81 1.43 -17.75 -4.69
C LYS A 81 2.81 -17.11 -4.71
N ILE A 82 3.24 -16.50 -3.61
CA ILE A 82 4.56 -15.90 -3.51
C ILE A 82 5.64 -16.97 -3.58
N TYR A 83 5.46 -18.07 -2.85
CA TYR A 83 6.43 -19.16 -2.80
C TYR A 83 6.54 -19.91 -4.13
N GLU A 84 5.42 -20.13 -4.82
CA GLU A 84 5.39 -20.66 -6.17
C GLU A 84 6.16 -19.73 -7.13
N GLY A 85 5.85 -18.43 -7.11
CA GLY A 85 6.55 -17.42 -7.91
C GLY A 85 8.05 -17.36 -7.63
N PHE A 86 8.44 -17.42 -6.36
CA PHE A 86 9.83 -17.42 -5.97
C PHE A 86 10.62 -18.63 -6.54
N ARG A 87 10.01 -19.80 -6.56
CA ARG A 87 10.66 -21.03 -7.08
C ARG A 87 10.90 -21.02 -8.59
N ILE A 88 10.08 -20.31 -9.35
CA ILE A 88 10.20 -20.20 -10.81
C ILE A 88 10.93 -18.95 -11.27
N MET A 89 11.21 -18.03 -10.36
CA MET A 89 11.87 -16.76 -10.66
C MET A 89 13.33 -16.98 -11.05
N GLY A 90 13.68 -16.52 -12.26
CA GLY A 90 15.09 -16.50 -12.70
C GLY A 90 15.89 -15.40 -11.99
N ALA A 91 17.11 -15.70 -11.58
CA ALA A 91 18.02 -14.70 -11.05
C ALA A 91 18.47 -13.73 -12.15
N LYS A 92 18.37 -12.43 -11.86
CA LYS A 92 18.98 -11.36 -12.66
C LYS A 92 19.97 -10.60 -11.80
N TYR A 93 21.12 -10.26 -12.36
CA TYR A 93 22.07 -9.34 -11.73
C TYR A 93 21.72 -7.93 -12.18
N GLU A 94 21.23 -7.12 -11.25
CA GLU A 94 20.84 -5.75 -11.53
C GLU A 94 21.80 -4.77 -10.83
N THR A 95 22.31 -3.82 -11.60
CA THR A 95 23.23 -2.79 -11.09
C THR A 95 22.57 -1.42 -10.98
N LYS A 96 21.38 -1.24 -11.56
CA LYS A 96 20.66 0.03 -11.48
C LYS A 96 19.91 0.13 -10.16
N LEU A 97 20.38 1.02 -9.30
CA LEU A 97 19.71 1.43 -8.08
C LEU A 97 19.55 2.95 -8.11
N ILE A 98 18.33 3.44 -8.18
CA ILE A 98 18.03 4.87 -8.22
C ILE A 98 17.00 5.17 -7.16
N SER A 99 17.28 6.12 -6.28
CA SER A 99 16.33 6.65 -5.31
C SER A 99 16.12 8.13 -5.56
N LYS A 100 14.86 8.58 -5.53
CA LYS A 100 14.49 9.97 -5.74
C LYS A 100 13.27 10.33 -4.91
N LYS A 101 13.24 11.56 -4.39
CA LYS A 101 12.03 12.21 -3.88
C LYS A 101 11.52 13.19 -4.93
N ILE A 102 10.21 13.23 -5.10
CA ILE A 102 9.52 14.18 -5.98
C ILE A 102 8.50 14.92 -5.13
N ASP A 103 8.67 16.23 -5.02
CA ASP A 103 7.69 17.08 -4.36
C ASP A 103 6.41 17.13 -5.20
N ILE A 104 5.27 17.08 -4.53
CA ILE A 104 3.95 17.15 -5.15
C ILE A 104 3.18 18.35 -4.58
N GLU A 105 2.49 19.03 -5.45
CA GLU A 105 1.55 20.07 -5.04
C GLU A 105 0.20 19.42 -4.76
N LEU A 106 -0.24 19.56 -3.52
CA LEU A 106 -1.56 19.11 -3.07
C LEU A 106 -2.38 20.32 -2.65
N ARG A 107 -3.69 20.19 -2.71
CA ARG A 107 -4.60 21.15 -2.09
C ARG A 107 -4.29 21.26 -0.60
N GLU A 108 -4.74 22.33 0.04
CA GLU A 108 -4.68 22.42 1.50
C GLU A 108 -5.60 21.36 2.11
N GLU A 109 -5.06 20.62 3.06
CA GLU A 109 -5.77 19.55 3.74
C GLU A 109 -6.94 20.12 4.55
N SER A 110 -8.09 19.46 4.48
CA SER A 110 -9.27 19.85 5.24
C SER A 110 -10.10 18.62 5.63
N PHE A 111 -10.85 18.73 6.72
CA PHE A 111 -11.85 17.70 7.05
C PHE A 111 -13.20 18.10 6.49
N ARG A 112 -13.84 17.19 5.78
CA ARG A 112 -15.24 17.30 5.44
C ARG A 112 -16.09 16.61 6.52
N VAL A 113 -16.87 17.37 7.26
CA VAL A 113 -17.73 16.87 8.35
C VAL A 113 -19.09 16.43 7.83
N SER A 114 -19.57 17.08 6.77
CA SER A 114 -20.82 16.74 6.08
C SER A 114 -20.77 17.23 4.64
N LYS A 115 -21.78 16.90 3.82
CA LYS A 115 -21.89 17.30 2.41
C LYS A 115 -21.49 18.76 2.14
N ASN A 116 -21.86 19.69 3.04
CA ASN A 116 -21.69 21.12 2.85
C ASN A 116 -20.81 21.80 3.91
N ILE A 117 -20.18 21.03 4.81
CA ILE A 117 -19.37 21.56 5.89
C ILE A 117 -17.95 21.00 5.79
N ILE A 118 -17.03 21.89 5.45
CA ILE A 118 -15.59 21.62 5.42
C ILE A 118 -14.95 22.42 6.54
N VAL A 119 -14.13 21.80 7.36
CA VAL A 119 -13.34 22.44 8.40
C VAL A 119 -12.20 23.22 7.75
N ARG A 120 -11.97 24.44 8.19
CA ARG A 120 -10.92 25.29 7.64
C ARG A 120 -9.53 24.62 7.74
N PRO A 121 -8.67 24.73 6.74
CA PRO A 121 -7.36 24.08 6.70
C PRO A 121 -6.47 24.37 7.93
N TRP A 122 -6.52 25.56 8.48
CA TRP A 122 -5.71 25.90 9.66
C TRP A 122 -6.08 25.09 10.90
N ILE A 123 -7.37 24.68 11.03
CA ILE A 123 -7.82 23.80 12.12
C ILE A 123 -7.25 22.39 11.90
N PHE A 124 -7.24 21.92 10.65
CA PHE A 124 -6.61 20.65 10.32
C PHE A 124 -5.13 20.66 10.71
N LYS A 125 -4.37 21.68 10.29
CA LYS A 125 -2.95 21.83 10.64
C LYS A 125 -2.71 21.87 12.15
N LEU A 126 -3.61 22.49 12.91
CA LEU A 126 -3.51 22.54 14.37
C LEU A 126 -3.68 21.17 15.02
N LEU A 127 -4.55 20.32 14.48
CA LEU A 127 -4.91 19.00 15.04
C LEU A 127 -4.00 17.87 14.55
N VAL A 128 -3.57 17.90 13.30
CA VAL A 128 -2.86 16.81 12.63
C VAL A 128 -1.40 17.16 12.34
N GLY A 129 -1.08 18.42 12.20
CA GLY A 129 0.25 18.91 11.80
C GLY A 129 0.36 19.11 10.29
N GLU A 130 1.60 19.25 9.81
CA GLU A 130 1.88 19.39 8.39
C GLU A 130 2.07 18.00 7.74
N SER A 131 1.40 17.80 6.61
CA SER A 131 1.50 16.55 5.85
C SER A 131 2.67 16.59 4.88
N PRO A 132 3.35 15.46 4.67
CA PRO A 132 4.41 15.37 3.68
C PRO A 132 3.83 15.49 2.26
N LYS A 133 4.46 16.33 1.45
CA LYS A 133 4.05 16.61 0.07
C LYS A 133 5.10 16.08 -0.93
N TYR A 134 5.44 14.80 -0.82
CA TYR A 134 6.37 14.17 -1.74
C TYR A 134 6.03 12.71 -2.00
N LEU A 135 6.45 12.23 -3.16
CA LEU A 135 6.53 10.81 -3.49
C LEU A 135 7.97 10.32 -3.35
N SER A 136 8.15 9.10 -2.89
CA SER A 136 9.45 8.44 -2.90
C SER A 136 9.49 7.42 -4.03
N LEU A 137 10.53 7.49 -4.85
CA LEU A 137 10.78 6.56 -5.93
C LEU A 137 12.00 5.72 -5.60
N LEU A 138 11.90 4.42 -5.82
CA LEU A 138 13.01 3.49 -5.77
C LEU A 138 12.95 2.60 -7.00
N ARG A 139 14.00 2.67 -7.81
CA ARG A 139 14.16 1.76 -8.95
C ARG A 139 15.26 0.76 -8.66
N VAL A 140 14.95 -0.50 -8.85
CA VAL A 140 15.91 -1.63 -8.80
C VAL A 140 15.77 -2.40 -10.11
N GLY A 141 16.73 -2.23 -11.00
CA GLY A 141 16.65 -2.78 -12.35
C GLY A 141 15.42 -2.30 -13.12
N ASP A 142 14.55 -3.22 -13.49
CA ASP A 142 13.29 -2.95 -14.20
C ASP A 142 12.10 -2.72 -13.24
N ASN A 143 12.30 -2.82 -11.93
CA ASN A 143 11.24 -2.61 -10.95
C ASN A 143 11.27 -1.16 -10.46
N LEU A 144 10.15 -0.46 -10.60
CA LEU A 144 9.92 0.89 -10.10
C LEU A 144 8.92 0.87 -8.95
N MET A 145 9.40 1.11 -7.75
CA MET A 145 8.59 1.30 -6.56
C MET A 145 8.23 2.78 -6.44
N VAL A 146 6.94 3.10 -6.41
CA VAL A 146 6.42 4.44 -6.14
C VAL A 146 5.71 4.40 -4.81
N SER A 147 6.26 5.11 -3.84
CA SER A 147 5.74 5.16 -2.48
C SER A 147 5.02 6.48 -2.23
N THR A 148 3.80 6.39 -1.70
CA THR A 148 2.88 7.50 -1.53
C THR A 148 2.49 7.65 -0.05
N PRO A 149 2.32 8.88 0.45
CA PRO A 149 1.91 9.12 1.84
C PRO A 149 0.39 9.03 2.02
N CYS A 150 -0.29 8.14 1.32
CA CYS A 150 -1.75 8.05 1.30
C CYS A 150 -2.25 6.61 1.17
N ASP A 151 -3.55 6.43 1.35
CA ASP A 151 -4.32 5.29 0.86
C ASP A 151 -4.54 5.45 -0.66
N PHE A 152 -3.63 4.89 -1.45
CA PHE A 152 -3.67 5.04 -2.90
C PHE A 152 -4.72 4.11 -3.50
N SER A 153 -5.64 4.65 -4.32
CA SER A 153 -6.68 3.85 -4.97
C SER A 153 -6.13 2.97 -6.09
N GLY A 154 -6.57 1.71 -6.08
CA GLY A 154 -6.25 0.76 -7.16
C GLY A 154 -6.77 1.18 -8.53
N GLU A 155 -7.80 2.02 -8.60
CA GLU A 155 -8.34 2.53 -9.86
C GLU A 155 -7.33 3.39 -10.63
N LEU A 156 -6.43 4.08 -9.92
CA LEU A 156 -5.40 4.93 -10.52
C LEU A 156 -4.21 4.15 -11.08
N ILE A 157 -4.07 2.85 -10.79
CA ILE A 157 -2.94 2.05 -11.27
C ILE A 157 -2.96 1.90 -12.79
N VAL A 158 -4.11 1.55 -13.35
CA VAL A 158 -4.24 1.24 -14.79
C VAL A 158 -3.75 2.38 -15.70
N PRO A 159 -4.17 3.65 -15.49
CA PRO A 159 -3.64 4.75 -16.30
C PRO A 159 -2.13 4.98 -16.10
N ILE A 160 -1.60 4.77 -14.88
CA ILE A 160 -0.17 4.93 -14.61
C ILE A 160 0.63 3.81 -15.30
N GLU A 161 0.22 2.55 -15.18
CA GLU A 161 0.85 1.43 -15.87
C GLU A 161 0.88 1.63 -17.37
N LYS A 162 -0.22 2.10 -17.94
CA LYS A 162 -0.29 2.44 -19.37
C LYS A 162 0.71 3.53 -19.75
N ALA A 163 0.86 4.55 -18.92
CA ALA A 163 1.80 5.66 -19.18
C ALA A 163 3.27 5.21 -19.14
N ILE A 164 3.61 4.22 -18.32
CA ILE A 164 5.00 3.73 -18.18
C ILE A 164 5.29 2.46 -19.00
N SER A 165 4.27 1.84 -19.61
CA SER A 165 4.40 0.55 -20.34
C SER A 165 5.49 0.57 -21.42
N ASN A 166 5.67 1.71 -22.08
CA ASN A 166 6.69 1.89 -23.12
C ASN A 166 8.14 1.83 -22.56
N ASN A 167 8.32 1.92 -21.24
CA ASN A 167 9.64 1.94 -20.60
C ASN A 167 10.07 0.57 -20.08
N GLN A 168 9.30 -0.48 -20.31
CA GLN A 168 9.54 -1.85 -19.82
C GLN A 168 9.78 -1.91 -18.30
N LEU A 169 9.07 -1.08 -17.54
CA LEU A 169 9.17 -1.02 -16.09
C LEU A 169 7.99 -1.74 -15.44
N ASN A 170 8.29 -2.50 -14.41
CA ASN A 170 7.30 -3.10 -13.51
C ASN A 170 6.96 -2.11 -12.41
N LEU A 171 5.72 -1.65 -12.36
CA LEU A 171 5.25 -0.71 -11.34
C LEU A 171 4.86 -1.45 -10.05
N ILE A 172 5.35 -0.94 -8.93
CA ILE A 172 4.94 -1.35 -7.59
C ILE A 172 4.54 -0.08 -6.84
N ILE A 173 3.27 0.05 -6.49
CA ILE A 173 2.79 1.13 -5.64
C ILE A 173 2.89 0.69 -4.17
N ASN A 174 3.36 1.59 -3.31
CA ASN A 174 3.33 1.41 -1.86
C ASN A 174 2.59 2.59 -1.22
N SER A 175 1.51 2.29 -0.53
CA SER A 175 0.75 3.23 0.29
C SER A 175 1.45 3.46 1.64
N PHE A 176 1.06 4.49 2.36
CA PHE A 176 1.49 4.84 3.73
C PHE A 176 2.98 5.12 3.91
N ASN A 177 3.67 5.54 2.90
CA ASN A 177 5.10 5.79 2.97
C ASN A 177 5.42 7.28 3.13
N GLY A 178 6.16 7.60 4.19
CA GLY A 178 6.67 8.95 4.43
C GLY A 178 5.69 9.87 5.14
N GLY A 179 4.51 9.41 5.50
CA GLY A 179 3.47 10.14 6.22
C GLY A 179 2.07 9.69 5.84
N TYR A 180 1.07 10.53 6.14
CA TYR A 180 -0.32 10.21 5.85
C TYR A 180 -1.12 11.45 5.49
N ILE A 181 -1.74 11.46 4.30
CA ILE A 181 -2.58 12.55 3.78
C ILE A 181 -4.00 12.08 3.43
N GLY A 182 -4.39 10.85 3.85
CA GLY A 182 -5.70 10.29 3.58
C GLY A 182 -5.78 9.50 2.29
N TYR A 183 -6.95 9.51 1.67
CA TYR A 183 -7.24 8.74 0.46
C TYR A 183 -7.00 9.58 -0.79
N ILE A 184 -6.31 9.00 -1.78
CA ILE A 184 -6.18 9.57 -3.12
C ILE A 184 -6.89 8.64 -4.11
N THR A 185 -7.91 9.17 -4.78
CA THR A 185 -8.75 8.47 -5.73
C THR A 185 -9.12 9.33 -6.92
N GLU A 186 -9.94 8.83 -7.85
CA GLU A 186 -10.42 9.61 -8.98
C GLU A 186 -11.40 10.73 -8.52
N ASP A 187 -11.36 11.86 -9.21
CA ASP A 187 -12.17 13.06 -8.88
C ASP A 187 -13.67 12.77 -8.75
N LYS A 188 -14.17 11.85 -9.57
CA LYS A 188 -15.59 11.44 -9.55
C LYS A 188 -16.09 10.98 -8.18
N TRP A 189 -15.19 10.55 -7.29
CA TRP A 189 -15.54 10.06 -5.96
C TRP A 189 -15.65 11.17 -4.92
N TYR A 190 -15.01 12.32 -5.14
CA TYR A 190 -15.05 13.45 -4.20
C TYR A 190 -16.36 14.23 -4.26
N ASP A 191 -17.03 14.26 -5.43
CA ASP A 191 -18.25 15.05 -5.66
C ASP A 191 -19.55 14.25 -5.49
N ARG A 192 -19.47 12.99 -5.09
CA ARG A 192 -20.65 12.15 -4.92
C ARG A 192 -21.49 12.54 -3.70
N GLU A 193 -22.81 12.45 -3.89
CA GLU A 193 -23.78 12.63 -2.78
C GLU A 193 -23.81 11.41 -1.85
N ASP A 194 -23.51 10.23 -2.38
CA ASP A 194 -23.48 8.96 -1.65
C ASP A 194 -22.09 8.71 -1.08
N ILE A 195 -21.83 9.39 0.00
CA ILE A 195 -20.57 9.40 0.72
C ILE A 195 -20.31 8.13 1.54
N ASN A 196 -21.28 7.22 1.65
CA ASN A 196 -21.13 5.98 2.41
C ASN A 196 -20.37 4.90 1.64
N GLN A 197 -20.10 5.09 0.35
CA GLN A 197 -19.43 4.10 -0.50
C GLN A 197 -17.93 4.29 -0.63
N TYR A 198 -17.40 5.47 -0.30
CA TYR A 198 -15.98 5.77 -0.38
C TYR A 198 -15.58 6.73 0.74
N GLU A 199 -14.51 6.43 1.45
CA GLU A 199 -14.06 7.28 2.56
C GLU A 199 -13.35 8.56 2.08
N THR A 200 -14.02 9.34 1.24
CA THR A 200 -13.53 10.67 0.80
C THR A 200 -13.81 11.76 1.84
N TYR A 201 -14.33 11.38 3.01
CA TYR A 201 -14.72 12.33 4.05
C TYR A 201 -13.58 13.05 4.71
N THR A 202 -12.44 12.42 4.74
CA THR A 202 -11.46 12.82 5.72
C THR A 202 -10.41 13.76 5.17
N MET A 203 -10.12 13.75 3.89
CA MET A 203 -9.04 14.61 3.40
C MET A 203 -9.17 14.89 1.91
N ASN A 204 -9.15 16.13 1.53
CA ASN A 204 -8.98 16.61 0.17
C ASN A 204 -7.59 17.21 -0.01
#